data_4d79a7637da3d83ecada5305344c65f8
#
_entry.id   4d79a7637da3d83ecada5305344c65f8
#
_cell.length_a   1.000
_cell.length_b   1.000
_cell.length_c   1.000
_cell.angle_alpha   90.00
_cell.angle_beta   90.00
_cell.angle_gamma   90.00
#
_symmetry.space_group_name_H-M   'P 1'
#
loop_
_entity.id
_entity.type
_entity.pdbx_description
1 polymer ?
#
loop_
_entity_poly.entity_id
_entity_poly.type
_entity_poly.pdbx_seq_one_letter_code
_entity_poly.pdbx_strand_id
1 'polypeptide(L)'
;ILRPYQVCNLTEGVARETDDIVSLKNKVRMATILGTFQSTLTDFKYLRRVWKSNTEEERLLGVSLTGILDCPVLSPDNSNLAFNLQLLKEVAVETNKKISKDLGIPQSTAITCVKPSGTVSQLVDSASGIHARHNPFYIRTVRGDNKDPLTQFMKESGIPAEPDVMKPDSTTVFSFPMKSPTGAITRTEMTAIQQLEYWLMFQRNWCEHKPSVTISVKEDEWMDVGAWVYRNFDEVSGISFLPFSEHTYKQAPYQDIDENQYKKLMDSMPKSIDWSKLQDFEKEDTTSGSKELACTAGACEIVDIEAS
;
A
#
# COMPACT_ATOMS: atom_id res chain seq x y z
N ILE A 1 -7.86 -16.84 -5.67
CA ILE A 1 -6.84 -17.62 -4.92
C ILE A 1 -5.80 -18.12 -5.89
N LEU A 2 -4.52 -17.85 -5.63
CA LEU A 2 -3.43 -18.36 -6.45
C LEU A 2 -3.27 -19.88 -6.28
N ARG A 3 -3.13 -20.59 -7.40
CA ARG A 3 -2.70 -21.99 -7.39
C ARG A 3 -1.20 -22.07 -7.03
N PRO A 4 -0.70 -23.22 -6.56
CA PRO A 4 0.74 -23.44 -6.48
C PRO A 4 1.42 -23.18 -7.83
N TYR A 5 2.60 -22.57 -7.80
CA TYR A 5 3.39 -22.25 -9.00
C TYR A 5 2.67 -21.35 -10.00
N GLN A 6 2.14 -20.24 -9.51
CA GLN A 6 1.43 -19.24 -10.31
C GLN A 6 1.81 -17.84 -9.85
N VAL A 7 1.82 -16.89 -10.78
CA VAL A 7 2.03 -15.47 -10.51
C VAL A 7 0.75 -14.67 -10.76
N CYS A 8 0.62 -13.54 -10.06
CA CYS A 8 -0.40 -12.55 -10.29
C CYS A 8 0.28 -11.25 -10.70
N ASN A 9 -0.11 -10.69 -11.83
CA ASN A 9 0.49 -9.46 -12.37
C ASN A 9 -0.16 -8.26 -11.70
N LEU A 10 0.61 -7.57 -10.85
CA LEU A 10 0.11 -6.48 -10.03
C LEU A 10 0.27 -5.13 -10.72
N THR A 11 -0.79 -4.36 -10.69
CA THR A 11 -0.80 -2.93 -11.03
C THR A 11 -1.65 -2.17 -10.01
N GLU A 12 -1.48 -0.85 -9.91
CA GLU A 12 -2.17 -0.08 -8.91
C GLU A 12 -2.64 1.27 -9.46
N GLY A 13 -3.95 1.54 -9.32
CA GLY A 13 -4.53 2.84 -9.57
C GLY A 13 -4.52 3.68 -8.29
N VAL A 14 -3.98 4.90 -8.36
CA VAL A 14 -3.89 5.82 -7.21
C VAL A 14 -5.10 6.74 -7.23
N ALA A 15 -6.03 6.52 -6.28
CA ALA A 15 -7.15 7.42 -6.07
C ALA A 15 -6.73 8.66 -5.27
N ARG A 16 -7.30 9.81 -5.59
CA ARG A 16 -6.97 11.12 -5.02
C ARG A 16 -8.23 11.85 -4.60
N GLU A 17 -8.08 12.84 -3.73
CA GLU A 17 -9.17 13.74 -3.30
C GLU A 17 -9.85 14.48 -4.45
N THR A 18 -9.12 14.72 -5.54
CA THR A 18 -9.59 15.44 -6.73
C THR A 18 -10.22 14.53 -7.80
N ASP A 19 -10.22 13.21 -7.59
CA ASP A 19 -10.77 12.28 -8.57
C ASP A 19 -12.31 12.27 -8.56
N ASP A 20 -12.84 12.24 -9.76
CA ASP A 20 -14.23 11.87 -10.04
C ASP A 20 -14.31 10.44 -10.62
N ILE A 21 -15.51 9.95 -10.88
CA ILE A 21 -15.71 8.60 -11.43
C ILE A 21 -15.09 8.44 -12.82
N VAL A 22 -14.98 9.52 -13.61
CA VAL A 22 -14.41 9.48 -14.95
C VAL A 22 -12.91 9.32 -14.91
N SER A 23 -12.23 10.09 -14.06
CA SER A 23 -10.78 9.98 -13.84
C SER A 23 -10.41 8.63 -13.25
N LEU A 24 -11.16 8.10 -12.28
CA LEU A 24 -10.96 6.77 -11.73
C LEU A 24 -11.10 5.66 -12.78
N LYS A 25 -12.14 5.73 -13.64
CA LYS A 25 -12.29 4.80 -14.77
C LYS A 25 -11.08 4.81 -15.70
N ASN A 26 -10.51 5.97 -15.98
CA ASN A 26 -9.32 6.09 -16.80
C ASN A 26 -8.09 5.47 -16.10
N LYS A 27 -7.90 5.73 -14.81
CA LYS A 27 -6.80 5.13 -14.01
C LYS A 27 -6.91 3.60 -13.97
N VAL A 28 -8.10 3.06 -13.70
CA VAL A 28 -8.37 1.61 -13.72
C VAL A 28 -8.10 1.02 -15.09
N ARG A 29 -8.55 1.68 -16.16
CA ARG A 29 -8.28 1.25 -17.55
C ARG A 29 -6.79 1.16 -17.83
N MET A 30 -6.02 2.20 -17.49
CA MET A 30 -4.57 2.21 -17.72
C MET A 30 -3.85 1.14 -16.89
N ALA A 31 -4.20 0.99 -15.62
CA ALA A 31 -3.65 -0.06 -14.77
C ALA A 31 -3.96 -1.47 -15.34
N THR A 32 -5.16 -1.68 -15.85
CA THR A 32 -5.55 -2.95 -16.47
C THR A 32 -4.79 -3.22 -17.78
N ILE A 33 -4.59 -2.21 -18.62
CA ILE A 33 -3.78 -2.33 -19.84
C ILE A 33 -2.36 -2.77 -19.47
N LEU A 34 -1.71 -2.07 -18.53
CA LEU A 34 -0.36 -2.41 -18.07
C LEU A 34 -0.28 -3.83 -17.50
N GLY A 35 -1.23 -4.23 -16.64
CA GLY A 35 -1.28 -5.58 -16.09
C GLY A 35 -1.46 -6.64 -17.17
N THR A 36 -2.30 -6.38 -18.17
CA THR A 36 -2.51 -7.31 -19.29
C THR A 36 -1.24 -7.48 -20.13
N PHE A 37 -0.52 -6.40 -20.41
CA PHE A 37 0.80 -6.48 -21.06
C PHE A 37 1.80 -7.24 -20.18
N GLN A 38 1.87 -6.96 -18.88
CA GLN A 38 2.76 -7.65 -17.95
C GLN A 38 2.49 -9.15 -17.94
N SER A 39 1.23 -9.59 -18.09
CA SER A 39 0.86 -11.00 -18.12
C SER A 39 1.43 -11.78 -19.33
N THR A 40 1.95 -11.08 -20.34
CA THR A 40 2.64 -11.73 -21.48
C THR A 40 4.08 -12.14 -21.15
N LEU A 41 4.65 -11.64 -20.05
CA LEU A 41 6.01 -11.90 -19.63
C LEU A 41 6.08 -13.27 -18.92
N THR A 42 6.13 -14.35 -19.67
CA THR A 42 6.09 -15.74 -19.16
C THR A 42 7.39 -16.53 -19.41
N ASP A 43 8.48 -15.85 -19.76
CA ASP A 43 9.79 -16.47 -19.90
C ASP A 43 10.49 -16.62 -18.53
N PHE A 44 10.10 -17.64 -17.77
CA PHE A 44 10.62 -17.92 -16.43
C PHE A 44 11.87 -18.84 -16.52
N LYS A 45 13.03 -18.29 -16.86
CA LYS A 45 14.27 -19.03 -17.15
C LYS A 45 14.73 -19.96 -16.02
N TYR A 46 14.50 -19.57 -14.75
CA TYR A 46 14.98 -20.29 -13.57
C TYR A 46 13.89 -21.06 -12.82
N LEU A 47 12.64 -21.03 -13.32
CA LEU A 47 11.51 -21.71 -12.70
C LEU A 47 11.13 -22.99 -13.47
N ARG A 48 10.47 -23.91 -12.76
CA ARG A 48 9.93 -25.11 -13.40
C ARG A 48 8.86 -24.75 -14.43
N ARG A 49 8.72 -25.56 -15.48
CA ARG A 49 7.75 -25.34 -16.58
C ARG A 49 6.30 -25.14 -16.11
N VAL A 50 5.94 -25.74 -14.97
CA VAL A 50 4.59 -25.60 -14.39
C VAL A 50 4.24 -24.14 -14.06
N TRP A 51 5.22 -23.28 -13.70
CA TRP A 51 4.99 -21.86 -13.49
C TRP A 51 4.49 -21.18 -14.78
N LYS A 52 5.14 -21.47 -15.89
CA LYS A 52 4.74 -20.92 -17.19
C LYS A 52 3.36 -21.43 -17.58
N SER A 53 3.12 -22.72 -17.51
CA SER A 53 1.84 -23.33 -17.89
C SER A 53 0.67 -22.75 -17.09
N ASN A 54 0.78 -22.72 -15.76
CA ASN A 54 -0.27 -22.18 -14.89
C ASN A 54 -0.51 -20.69 -15.13
N THR A 55 0.57 -19.92 -15.34
CA THR A 55 0.48 -18.48 -15.56
C THR A 55 -0.17 -18.16 -16.90
N GLU A 56 0.20 -18.90 -17.97
CA GLU A 56 -0.37 -18.70 -19.31
C GLU A 56 -1.82 -19.13 -19.42
N GLU A 57 -2.24 -20.14 -18.66
CA GLU A 57 -3.62 -20.61 -18.62
C GLU A 57 -4.58 -19.56 -18.02
N GLU A 58 -4.22 -18.94 -16.91
CA GLU A 58 -5.12 -18.06 -16.18
C GLU A 58 -4.82 -16.56 -16.33
N ARG A 59 -3.59 -16.20 -16.69
CA ARG A 59 -3.19 -14.79 -16.91
C ARG A 59 -3.63 -13.85 -15.78
N LEU A 60 -3.51 -14.27 -14.52
CA LEU A 60 -4.04 -13.54 -13.38
C LEU A 60 -3.50 -12.12 -13.31
N LEU A 61 -4.40 -11.15 -13.15
CA LEU A 61 -4.08 -9.77 -12.83
C LEU A 61 -4.41 -9.48 -11.36
N GLY A 62 -3.77 -8.45 -10.85
CA GLY A 62 -4.09 -7.85 -9.56
C GLY A 62 -4.16 -6.34 -9.72
N VAL A 63 -5.18 -5.85 -10.42
CA VAL A 63 -5.47 -4.42 -10.54
C VAL A 63 -6.00 -3.93 -9.20
N SER A 64 -5.14 -3.24 -8.48
CA SER A 64 -5.40 -2.70 -7.14
C SER A 64 -5.77 -1.22 -7.19
N LEU A 65 -6.41 -0.76 -6.12
CA LEU A 65 -6.60 0.65 -5.81
C LEU A 65 -5.87 1.00 -4.52
N THR A 66 -5.26 2.18 -4.46
CA THR A 66 -4.70 2.79 -3.25
C THR A 66 -5.15 4.23 -3.12
N GLY A 67 -5.03 4.83 -1.93
CA GLY A 67 -5.61 6.16 -1.68
C GLY A 67 -7.14 6.14 -1.60
N ILE A 68 -7.71 4.98 -1.31
CA ILE A 68 -9.16 4.75 -1.35
C ILE A 68 -9.88 5.71 -0.40
N LEU A 69 -9.39 5.86 0.83
CA LEU A 69 -10.00 6.75 1.84
C LEU A 69 -9.55 8.21 1.74
N ASP A 70 -8.70 8.55 0.76
CA ASP A 70 -8.44 9.94 0.38
C ASP A 70 -9.47 10.45 -0.65
N CYS A 71 -10.23 9.55 -1.29
CA CYS A 71 -11.06 9.85 -2.47
C CYS A 71 -12.56 9.89 -2.12
N PRO A 72 -13.25 11.03 -2.28
CA PRO A 72 -14.66 11.16 -1.96
C PRO A 72 -15.58 10.21 -2.74
N VAL A 73 -15.21 9.85 -3.97
CA VAL A 73 -15.99 8.90 -4.81
C VAL A 73 -16.01 7.50 -4.20
N LEU A 74 -14.96 7.13 -3.47
CA LEU A 74 -14.78 5.84 -2.82
C LEU A 74 -15.02 5.88 -1.30
N SER A 75 -15.43 7.02 -0.74
CA SER A 75 -15.71 7.19 0.68
C SER A 75 -16.82 6.24 1.15
N PRO A 76 -16.76 5.71 2.38
CA PRO A 76 -17.85 4.92 2.98
C PRO A 76 -19.16 5.71 3.08
N ASP A 77 -19.09 7.06 3.16
CA ASP A 77 -20.27 7.94 3.22
C ASP A 77 -20.91 8.19 1.84
N ASN A 78 -20.29 7.72 0.77
CA ASN A 78 -20.83 7.89 -0.58
C ASN A 78 -21.97 6.89 -0.83
N SER A 79 -23.20 7.36 -0.92
CA SER A 79 -24.39 6.52 -1.17
C SER A 79 -24.31 5.69 -2.46
N ASN A 80 -23.47 6.07 -3.41
CA ASN A 80 -23.26 5.36 -4.68
C ASN A 80 -22.03 4.43 -4.66
N LEU A 81 -21.39 4.20 -3.51
CA LEU A 81 -20.14 3.46 -3.42
C LEU A 81 -20.22 2.09 -4.12
N ALA A 82 -21.23 1.28 -3.80
CA ALA A 82 -21.41 -0.04 -4.43
C ALA A 82 -21.49 0.04 -5.95
N PHE A 83 -22.29 0.96 -6.46
CA PHE A 83 -22.44 1.21 -7.90
C PHE A 83 -21.12 1.67 -8.54
N ASN A 84 -20.41 2.59 -7.91
CA ASN A 84 -19.12 3.06 -8.40
C ASN A 84 -18.09 1.93 -8.48
N LEU A 85 -18.01 1.08 -7.46
CA LEU A 85 -17.11 -0.07 -7.43
C LEU A 85 -17.44 -1.09 -8.54
N GLN A 86 -18.71 -1.41 -8.74
CA GLN A 86 -19.13 -2.30 -9.83
C GLN A 86 -18.78 -1.71 -11.19
N LEU A 87 -19.02 -0.42 -11.40
CA LEU A 87 -18.70 0.28 -12.65
C LEU A 87 -17.18 0.26 -12.93
N LEU A 88 -16.34 0.48 -11.91
CA LEU A 88 -14.90 0.38 -12.04
C LEU A 88 -14.44 -1.04 -12.35
N LYS A 89 -15.05 -2.05 -11.72
CA LYS A 89 -14.82 -3.47 -12.01
C LYS A 89 -15.15 -3.82 -13.46
N GLU A 90 -16.31 -3.40 -13.96
CA GLU A 90 -16.71 -3.59 -15.35
C GLU A 90 -15.68 -2.98 -16.32
N VAL A 91 -15.18 -1.78 -16.03
CA VAL A 91 -14.13 -1.14 -16.84
C VAL A 91 -12.85 -2.00 -16.86
N ALA A 92 -12.44 -2.58 -15.74
CA ALA A 92 -11.27 -3.46 -15.69
C ALA A 92 -11.50 -4.73 -16.52
N VAL A 93 -12.63 -5.42 -16.32
CA VAL A 93 -12.97 -6.66 -17.02
C VAL A 93 -13.05 -6.45 -18.54
N GLU A 94 -13.79 -5.45 -19.00
CA GLU A 94 -13.94 -5.18 -20.42
C GLU A 94 -12.62 -4.70 -21.07
N THR A 95 -11.80 -3.94 -20.33
CA THR A 95 -10.46 -3.54 -20.79
C THR A 95 -9.56 -4.77 -20.97
N ASN A 96 -9.49 -5.66 -19.98
CA ASN A 96 -8.69 -6.88 -20.10
C ASN A 96 -9.17 -7.75 -21.26
N LYS A 97 -10.47 -7.96 -21.38
CA LYS A 97 -11.08 -8.74 -22.48
C LYS A 97 -10.70 -8.21 -23.87
N LYS A 98 -10.74 -6.88 -24.05
CA LYS A 98 -10.34 -6.24 -25.31
C LYS A 98 -8.86 -6.41 -25.58
N ILE A 99 -7.99 -6.06 -24.62
CA ILE A 99 -6.53 -6.09 -24.81
C ILE A 99 -6.03 -7.53 -24.96
N SER A 100 -6.57 -8.48 -24.19
CA SER A 100 -6.21 -9.91 -24.35
C SER A 100 -6.54 -10.43 -25.76
N LYS A 101 -7.70 -10.03 -26.32
CA LYS A 101 -8.07 -10.36 -27.69
C LYS A 101 -7.09 -9.77 -28.70
N ASP A 102 -6.73 -8.49 -28.53
CA ASP A 102 -5.78 -7.80 -29.43
C ASP A 102 -4.38 -8.42 -29.38
N LEU A 103 -3.97 -8.97 -28.20
CA LEU A 103 -2.70 -9.65 -28.00
C LEU A 103 -2.74 -11.15 -28.38
N GLY A 104 -3.91 -11.71 -28.67
CA GLY A 104 -4.07 -13.15 -28.98
C GLY A 104 -3.81 -14.07 -27.77
N ILE A 105 -4.07 -13.61 -26.54
CA ILE A 105 -3.91 -14.37 -25.30
C ILE A 105 -5.27 -14.64 -24.65
N PRO A 106 -5.39 -15.64 -23.74
CA PRO A 106 -6.59 -15.83 -22.93
C PRO A 106 -6.91 -14.59 -22.08
N GLN A 107 -8.21 -14.30 -21.90
CA GLN A 107 -8.67 -13.34 -20.92
C GLN A 107 -8.26 -13.82 -19.51
N SER A 108 -7.86 -12.87 -18.65
CA SER A 108 -7.53 -13.17 -17.25
C SER A 108 -8.74 -13.73 -16.50
N THR A 109 -8.53 -14.79 -15.73
CA THR A 109 -9.63 -15.45 -14.96
C THR A 109 -10.01 -14.65 -13.72
N ALA A 110 -9.12 -13.79 -13.22
CA ALA A 110 -9.42 -12.80 -12.17
C ALA A 110 -8.53 -11.57 -12.36
N ILE A 111 -9.06 -10.38 -12.09
CA ILE A 111 -8.45 -9.10 -12.48
C ILE A 111 -8.29 -8.17 -11.29
N THR A 112 -9.34 -7.93 -10.51
CA THR A 112 -9.42 -6.85 -9.53
C THR A 112 -9.12 -7.32 -8.10
N CYS A 113 -8.46 -6.45 -7.33
CA CYS A 113 -8.11 -6.71 -5.93
C CYS A 113 -7.90 -5.40 -5.16
N VAL A 114 -7.59 -5.52 -3.88
CA VAL A 114 -6.93 -4.46 -3.09
C VAL A 114 -5.69 -5.07 -2.43
N LYS A 115 -4.54 -4.47 -2.68
CA LYS A 115 -3.27 -4.85 -2.07
C LYS A 115 -2.91 -3.92 -0.91
N PRO A 116 -2.01 -4.32 0.00
CA PRO A 116 -1.60 -3.50 1.14
C PRO A 116 -1.00 -2.14 0.74
N SER A 117 -0.31 -2.06 -0.40
CA SER A 117 0.29 -0.81 -0.94
C SER A 117 1.23 -0.08 0.03
N GLY A 118 2.01 -0.83 0.81
CA GLY A 118 2.86 -0.23 1.84
C GLY A 118 3.96 0.69 1.31
N THR A 119 4.57 0.36 0.19
CA THR A 119 5.65 1.13 -0.43
C THR A 119 5.12 2.13 -1.45
N VAL A 120 4.26 1.69 -2.36
CA VAL A 120 3.72 2.54 -3.43
C VAL A 120 2.92 3.70 -2.85
N SER A 121 2.07 3.47 -1.84
CA SER A 121 1.30 4.53 -1.19
C SER A 121 2.20 5.63 -0.59
N GLN A 122 3.37 5.27 -0.06
CA GLN A 122 4.33 6.23 0.46
C GLN A 122 5.00 7.02 -0.67
N LEU A 123 5.41 6.32 -1.75
CA LEU A 123 6.01 6.95 -2.92
C LEU A 123 5.10 8.02 -3.55
N VAL A 124 3.81 7.75 -3.58
CA VAL A 124 2.81 8.64 -4.23
C VAL A 124 2.05 9.51 -3.23
N ASP A 125 2.40 9.49 -1.95
CA ASP A 125 1.69 10.19 -0.87
C ASP A 125 0.17 9.96 -0.93
N SER A 126 -0.25 8.75 -0.61
CA SER A 126 -1.66 8.37 -0.54
C SER A 126 -1.95 7.51 0.70
N ALA A 127 -3.22 7.39 1.07
CA ALA A 127 -3.65 6.37 2.02
C ALA A 127 -3.31 4.97 1.47
N SER A 128 -2.93 4.04 2.35
CA SER A 128 -2.41 2.72 1.98
C SER A 128 -3.54 1.74 1.67
N GLY A 129 -3.77 1.45 0.39
CA GLY A 129 -4.83 0.54 -0.03
C GLY A 129 -6.20 1.01 0.46
N ILE A 130 -6.88 0.15 1.24
CA ILE A 130 -8.18 0.41 1.86
C ILE A 130 -8.08 1.04 3.27
N HIS A 131 -6.85 1.24 3.78
CA HIS A 131 -6.64 1.75 5.12
C HIS A 131 -6.81 3.27 5.17
N ALA A 132 -7.26 3.76 6.34
CA ALA A 132 -7.32 5.18 6.65
C ALA A 132 -5.92 5.81 6.79
N ARG A 133 -5.83 7.12 6.62
CA ARG A 133 -4.63 7.89 6.99
C ARG A 133 -4.36 7.77 8.49
N HIS A 134 -3.09 7.88 8.86
CA HIS A 134 -2.69 7.73 10.25
C HIS A 134 -3.32 8.81 11.14
N ASN A 135 -3.17 10.08 10.76
CA ASN A 135 -3.67 11.25 11.48
C ASN A 135 -3.76 12.45 10.51
N PRO A 136 -4.46 13.56 10.82
CA PRO A 136 -4.43 14.77 10.00
C PRO A 136 -3.02 15.32 9.80
N PHE A 137 -2.19 15.30 10.86
CA PHE A 137 -0.76 15.63 10.82
C PHE A 137 0.01 14.57 11.57
N TYR A 138 1.10 14.08 10.98
CA TYR A 138 1.93 13.03 11.56
C TYR A 138 3.36 13.10 11.05
N ILE A 139 4.28 12.45 11.77
CA ILE A 139 5.64 12.20 11.29
C ILE A 139 5.67 10.79 10.72
N ARG A 140 6.21 10.65 9.51
CA ARG A 140 6.63 9.37 8.96
C ARG A 140 8.14 9.25 9.16
N THR A 141 8.58 8.20 9.87
CA THR A 141 10.00 7.90 10.02
C THR A 141 10.44 6.86 8.99
N VAL A 142 11.63 7.06 8.44
CA VAL A 142 12.27 6.13 7.50
C VAL A 142 13.67 5.83 8.03
N ARG A 143 14.04 4.55 8.03
CA ARG A 143 15.36 4.09 8.44
C ARG A 143 16.24 3.88 7.22
N GLY A 144 17.49 4.35 7.31
CA GLY A 144 18.52 4.12 6.31
C GLY A 144 19.79 3.58 6.96
N ASP A 145 20.47 2.65 6.28
CA ASP A 145 21.78 2.18 6.69
C ASP A 145 22.78 3.35 6.61
N ASN A 146 23.62 3.53 7.65
CA ASN A 146 24.61 4.61 7.68
C ASN A 146 25.64 4.53 6.55
N LYS A 147 25.83 3.37 5.93
CA LYS A 147 26.74 3.16 4.80
C LYS A 147 26.05 3.35 3.43
N ASP A 148 24.73 3.47 3.41
CA ASP A 148 23.99 3.70 2.18
C ASP A 148 24.29 5.10 1.64
N PRO A 149 24.74 5.23 0.37
CA PRO A 149 24.97 6.51 -0.30
C PRO A 149 23.78 7.46 -0.20
N LEU A 150 22.56 6.96 -0.35
CA LEU A 150 21.34 7.77 -0.21
C LEU A 150 21.21 8.32 1.21
N THR A 151 21.51 7.53 2.25
CA THR A 151 21.48 7.98 3.65
C THR A 151 22.48 9.12 3.89
N GLN A 152 23.70 9.00 3.36
CA GLN A 152 24.71 10.04 3.46
C GLN A 152 24.25 11.33 2.75
N PHE A 153 23.81 11.20 1.52
CA PHE A 153 23.27 12.32 0.73
C PHE A 153 22.11 13.02 1.43
N MET A 154 21.15 12.30 1.98
CA MET A 154 20.00 12.87 2.69
C MET A 154 20.40 13.62 3.94
N LYS A 155 21.38 13.12 4.71
CA LYS A 155 21.95 13.82 5.89
C LYS A 155 22.62 15.13 5.48
N GLU A 156 23.47 15.09 4.45
CA GLU A 156 24.16 16.28 3.94
C GLU A 156 23.20 17.30 3.29
N SER A 157 22.08 16.83 2.76
CA SER A 157 21.01 17.69 2.24
C SER A 157 20.17 18.36 3.34
N GLY A 158 20.44 18.06 4.63
CA GLY A 158 19.80 18.70 5.76
C GLY A 158 18.41 18.16 6.10
N ILE A 159 18.06 16.95 5.65
CA ILE A 159 16.81 16.29 6.09
C ILE A 159 16.94 15.95 7.58
N PRO A 160 15.93 16.27 8.43
CA PRO A 160 15.95 15.95 9.85
C PRO A 160 16.23 14.47 10.10
N ALA A 161 17.30 14.18 10.81
CA ALA A 161 17.78 12.83 11.03
C ALA A 161 18.36 12.68 12.44
N GLU A 162 18.21 11.48 13.01
CA GLU A 162 18.82 11.10 14.29
C GLU A 162 19.30 9.64 14.25
N PRO A 163 20.22 9.23 15.13
CA PRO A 163 20.59 7.82 15.24
C PRO A 163 19.40 6.96 15.68
N ASP A 164 19.29 5.75 15.14
CA ASP A 164 18.28 4.76 15.58
C ASP A 164 18.53 4.35 17.04
N VAL A 165 17.48 4.27 17.86
CA VAL A 165 17.61 3.95 19.30
C VAL A 165 18.10 2.53 19.56
N MET A 166 17.86 1.60 18.63
CA MET A 166 18.25 0.18 18.77
C MET A 166 19.59 -0.11 18.10
N LYS A 167 19.92 0.60 17.00
CA LYS A 167 21.12 0.39 16.20
C LYS A 167 21.79 1.73 15.85
N PRO A 168 22.23 2.53 16.84
CA PRO A 168 22.70 3.91 16.60
C PRO A 168 23.95 4.00 15.72
N ASP A 169 24.79 2.99 15.74
CA ASP A 169 26.06 2.98 14.99
C ASP A 169 25.87 2.63 13.50
N SER A 170 24.79 1.95 13.15
CA SER A 170 24.56 1.44 11.79
C SER A 170 23.34 2.05 11.09
N THR A 171 22.43 2.67 11.82
CA THR A 171 21.14 3.10 11.28
C THR A 171 20.83 4.54 11.64
N THR A 172 20.38 5.29 10.65
CA THR A 172 19.83 6.65 10.79
C THR A 172 18.34 6.63 10.58
N VAL A 173 17.60 7.37 11.42
CA VAL A 173 16.15 7.58 11.29
C VAL A 173 15.89 8.98 10.77
N PHE A 174 15.25 9.08 9.63
CA PHE A 174 14.79 10.33 9.04
C PHE A 174 13.33 10.58 9.43
N SER A 175 12.99 11.84 9.68
CA SER A 175 11.63 12.27 10.05
C SER A 175 11.03 13.16 8.97
N PHE A 176 9.93 12.70 8.38
CA PHE A 176 9.18 13.43 7.35
C PHE A 176 7.85 13.89 7.91
N PRO A 177 7.61 15.21 8.00
CA PRO A 177 6.31 15.73 8.38
C PRO A 177 5.29 15.51 7.25
N MET A 178 4.17 14.87 7.58
CA MET A 178 3.11 14.51 6.65
C MET A 178 1.81 15.22 7.02
N LYS A 179 1.03 15.60 6.00
CA LYS A 179 -0.31 16.15 6.15
C LYS A 179 -1.28 15.36 5.28
N SER A 180 -2.35 14.87 5.90
CA SER A 180 -3.42 14.21 5.15
C SER A 180 -4.19 15.21 4.29
N PRO A 181 -4.72 14.79 3.12
CA PRO A 181 -5.63 15.61 2.33
C PRO A 181 -6.85 16.07 3.14
N THR A 182 -7.43 17.20 2.76
CA THR A 182 -8.63 17.70 3.41
C THR A 182 -9.78 16.72 3.17
N GLY A 183 -10.45 16.29 4.26
CA GLY A 183 -11.55 15.33 4.19
C GLY A 183 -11.12 13.86 4.06
N ALA A 184 -9.82 13.56 4.08
CA ALA A 184 -9.35 12.18 4.19
C ALA A 184 -9.74 11.60 5.56
N ILE A 185 -10.22 10.35 5.55
CA ILE A 185 -10.59 9.65 6.78
C ILE A 185 -9.32 9.17 7.48
N THR A 186 -9.26 9.40 8.78
CA THR A 186 -8.15 8.97 9.63
C THR A 186 -8.51 7.73 10.47
N ARG A 187 -7.49 7.06 11.01
CA ARG A 187 -7.64 5.80 11.75
C ARG A 187 -8.54 5.91 13.00
N THR A 188 -8.70 7.10 13.54
CA THR A 188 -9.52 7.34 14.74
C THR A 188 -10.99 7.55 14.43
N GLU A 189 -11.34 7.79 13.17
CA GLU A 189 -12.69 8.13 12.71
C GLU A 189 -13.54 6.91 12.32
N MET A 190 -12.93 5.71 12.29
CA MET A 190 -13.65 4.47 11.96
C MET A 190 -13.53 3.46 13.11
N THR A 191 -14.65 2.88 13.50
CA THR A 191 -14.70 1.70 14.38
C THR A 191 -14.23 0.46 13.63
N ALA A 192 -13.87 -0.61 14.36
CA ALA A 192 -13.51 -1.90 13.74
C ALA A 192 -14.66 -2.45 12.88
N ILE A 193 -15.90 -2.32 13.32
CA ILE A 193 -17.08 -2.77 12.55
C ILE A 193 -17.26 -1.94 11.28
N GLN A 194 -17.07 -0.63 11.33
CA GLN A 194 -17.14 0.21 10.13
C GLN A 194 -16.04 -0.16 9.12
N GLN A 195 -14.82 -0.45 9.58
CA GLN A 195 -13.75 -0.94 8.71
C GLN A 195 -14.11 -2.29 8.06
N LEU A 196 -14.72 -3.21 8.81
CA LEU A 196 -15.15 -4.51 8.32
C LEU A 196 -16.28 -4.41 7.29
N GLU A 197 -17.31 -3.59 7.54
CA GLU A 197 -18.40 -3.35 6.59
C GLU A 197 -17.87 -2.70 5.31
N TYR A 198 -16.94 -1.76 5.44
CA TYR A 198 -16.30 -1.12 4.30
C TYR A 198 -15.47 -2.12 3.48
N TRP A 199 -14.68 -2.97 4.15
CA TRP A 199 -13.96 -4.07 3.51
C TRP A 199 -14.91 -5.00 2.74
N LEU A 200 -16.04 -5.38 3.36
CA LEU A 200 -17.04 -6.26 2.75
C LEU A 200 -17.66 -5.64 1.50
N MET A 201 -17.83 -4.31 1.49
CA MET A 201 -18.29 -3.56 0.30
C MET A 201 -17.32 -3.75 -0.89
N PHE A 202 -16.01 -3.66 -0.65
CA PHE A 202 -15.00 -3.91 -1.68
C PHE A 202 -14.94 -5.38 -2.09
N GLN A 203 -15.04 -6.30 -1.13
CA GLN A 203 -15.08 -7.74 -1.38
C GLN A 203 -16.19 -8.09 -2.36
N ARG A 204 -17.41 -7.56 -2.15
CA ARG A 204 -18.59 -7.87 -2.95
C ARG A 204 -18.63 -7.18 -4.32
N ASN A 205 -18.16 -5.94 -4.40
CA ASN A 205 -18.44 -5.09 -5.55
C ASN A 205 -17.21 -4.81 -6.44
N TRP A 206 -15.99 -4.88 -5.90
CA TRP A 206 -14.76 -4.62 -6.65
C TRP A 206 -13.92 -5.88 -6.86
N CYS A 207 -13.64 -6.64 -5.80
CA CYS A 207 -12.60 -7.65 -5.82
C CYS A 207 -13.05 -8.97 -6.45
N GLU A 208 -12.25 -9.48 -7.39
CA GLU A 208 -12.28 -10.87 -7.85
C GLU A 208 -11.25 -11.71 -7.10
N HIS A 209 -10.20 -11.08 -6.62
CA HIS A 209 -9.29 -11.61 -5.61
C HIS A 209 -9.64 -11.05 -4.23
N LYS A 210 -8.85 -11.45 -3.23
CA LYS A 210 -9.00 -10.97 -1.86
C LYS A 210 -8.62 -9.48 -1.72
N PRO A 211 -9.43 -8.63 -1.10
CA PRO A 211 -9.00 -7.34 -0.60
C PRO A 211 -8.18 -7.52 0.69
N SER A 212 -6.92 -7.11 0.65
CA SER A 212 -6.05 -7.17 1.83
C SER A 212 -6.37 -6.04 2.79
N VAL A 213 -6.54 -6.37 4.07
CA VAL A 213 -6.82 -5.40 5.13
C VAL A 213 -6.23 -5.85 6.46
N THR A 214 -5.86 -4.88 7.27
CA THR A 214 -5.60 -5.03 8.70
C THR A 214 -6.60 -4.15 9.44
N ILE A 215 -7.45 -4.75 10.24
CA ILE A 215 -8.45 -4.07 11.06
C ILE A 215 -7.84 -3.72 12.40
N SER A 216 -7.87 -2.44 12.76
CA SER A 216 -7.47 -1.99 14.09
C SER A 216 -8.65 -2.10 15.03
N VAL A 217 -8.49 -2.85 16.14
CA VAL A 217 -9.57 -3.20 17.06
C VAL A 217 -9.27 -2.63 18.44
N LYS A 218 -10.15 -1.79 18.98
CA LYS A 218 -10.08 -1.29 20.35
C LYS A 218 -10.44 -2.40 21.33
N GLU A 219 -10.04 -2.25 22.59
CA GLU A 219 -10.22 -3.29 23.62
C GLU A 219 -11.69 -3.69 23.81
N ASP A 220 -12.58 -2.74 23.74
CA ASP A 220 -14.04 -2.92 23.88
C ASP A 220 -14.75 -3.46 22.62
N GLU A 221 -14.09 -3.46 21.46
CA GLU A 221 -14.68 -3.88 20.18
C GLU A 221 -14.50 -5.38 19.86
N TRP A 222 -13.64 -6.12 20.58
CA TRP A 222 -13.26 -7.51 20.23
C TRP A 222 -14.45 -8.47 20.16
N MET A 223 -15.41 -8.34 21.06
CA MET A 223 -16.59 -9.23 21.07
C MET A 223 -17.49 -8.99 19.86
N ASP A 224 -17.70 -7.73 19.49
CA ASP A 224 -18.50 -7.36 18.31
C ASP A 224 -17.80 -7.79 17.02
N VAL A 225 -16.47 -7.61 16.93
CA VAL A 225 -15.66 -8.09 15.81
C VAL A 225 -15.77 -9.61 15.67
N GLY A 226 -15.64 -10.36 16.78
CA GLY A 226 -15.80 -11.81 16.76
C GLY A 226 -17.19 -12.25 16.28
N ALA A 227 -18.25 -11.60 16.76
CA ALA A 227 -19.61 -11.86 16.34
C ALA A 227 -19.86 -11.51 14.86
N TRP A 228 -19.26 -10.40 14.40
CA TRP A 228 -19.35 -9.99 12.99
C TRP A 228 -18.68 -11.02 12.08
N VAL A 229 -17.44 -11.43 12.40
CA VAL A 229 -16.70 -12.45 11.62
C VAL A 229 -17.46 -13.76 11.58
N TYR A 230 -18.04 -14.20 12.69
CA TYR A 230 -18.83 -15.43 12.74
C TYR A 230 -20.05 -15.36 11.79
N ARG A 231 -20.79 -14.24 11.82
CA ARG A 231 -21.98 -14.04 10.96
C ARG A 231 -21.67 -13.96 9.47
N ASN A 232 -20.49 -13.42 9.12
CA ASN A 232 -20.08 -13.19 7.73
C ASN A 232 -19.00 -14.20 7.28
N PHE A 233 -18.80 -15.31 8.00
CA PHE A 233 -17.67 -16.21 7.80
C PHE A 233 -17.54 -16.74 6.38
N ASP A 234 -18.64 -17.01 5.71
CA ASP A 234 -18.68 -17.53 4.33
C ASP A 234 -18.19 -16.50 3.29
N GLU A 235 -18.21 -15.22 3.62
CA GLU A 235 -17.73 -14.13 2.76
C GLU A 235 -16.32 -13.65 3.12
N VAL A 236 -15.82 -14.03 4.31
CA VAL A 236 -14.48 -13.62 4.77
C VAL A 236 -13.41 -14.41 4.07
N SER A 237 -12.65 -13.75 3.20
CA SER A 237 -11.56 -14.36 2.44
C SER A 237 -10.19 -14.30 3.13
N GLY A 238 -10.06 -13.48 4.15
CA GLY A 238 -8.85 -13.32 4.97
C GLY A 238 -8.68 -11.88 5.43
N ILE A 239 -8.67 -11.70 6.74
CA ILE A 239 -8.57 -10.42 7.44
C ILE A 239 -7.50 -10.57 8.51
N SER A 240 -6.66 -9.55 8.67
CA SER A 240 -5.73 -9.43 9.80
C SER A 240 -6.30 -8.47 10.83
N PHE A 241 -6.12 -8.79 12.11
CA PHE A 241 -6.57 -7.95 13.22
C PHE A 241 -5.38 -7.54 14.05
N LEU A 242 -5.33 -6.26 14.44
CA LEU A 242 -4.35 -5.73 15.36
C LEU A 242 -5.04 -4.96 16.48
N PRO A 243 -4.58 -5.09 17.73
CA PRO A 243 -5.01 -4.22 18.82
C PRO A 243 -4.75 -2.76 18.44
N PHE A 244 -5.75 -1.90 18.61
CA PHE A 244 -5.55 -0.46 18.47
C PHE A 244 -4.67 0.03 19.62
N SER A 245 -3.57 0.68 19.30
CA SER A 245 -2.65 1.24 20.29
C SER A 245 -2.51 2.74 20.08
N GLU A 246 -2.77 3.52 21.13
CA GLU A 246 -2.49 4.95 21.17
C GLU A 246 -1.03 5.23 21.59
N HIS A 247 -0.33 4.21 22.07
CA HIS A 247 1.04 4.38 22.55
C HIS A 247 2.03 4.32 21.39
N THR A 248 2.68 5.45 21.16
CA THR A 248 3.82 5.54 20.26
C THR A 248 5.11 5.29 21.05
N TYR A 249 5.88 4.30 20.64
CA TYR A 249 7.26 4.14 21.12
C TYR A 249 8.19 5.13 20.40
N LYS A 250 9.34 5.39 20.98
CA LYS A 250 10.32 6.32 20.40
C LYS A 250 10.72 5.87 18.99
N GLN A 251 10.70 6.79 18.02
CA GLN A 251 10.98 6.52 16.60
C GLN A 251 9.99 5.54 15.95
N ALA A 252 8.73 5.50 16.41
CA ALA A 252 7.69 4.74 15.73
C ALA A 252 7.57 5.15 14.25
N PRO A 253 7.23 4.22 13.32
CA PRO A 253 7.07 4.53 11.90
C PRO A 253 6.08 5.67 11.62
N TYR A 254 5.08 5.83 12.47
CA TYR A 254 4.11 6.92 12.45
C TYR A 254 3.99 7.52 13.85
N GLN A 255 3.99 8.84 13.95
CA GLN A 255 3.88 9.57 15.21
C GLN A 255 2.89 10.71 15.03
N ASP A 256 1.89 10.77 15.90
CA ASP A 256 0.89 11.84 15.89
C ASP A 256 1.53 13.17 16.27
N ILE A 257 1.20 14.22 15.52
CA ILE A 257 1.60 15.60 15.82
C ILE A 257 0.42 16.53 15.57
N ASP A 258 0.49 17.72 16.17
CA ASP A 258 -0.43 18.79 15.87
C ASP A 258 0.02 19.66 14.69
N GLU A 259 -0.86 20.57 14.23
CA GLU A 259 -0.56 21.46 13.11
C GLU A 259 0.63 22.39 13.38
N ASN A 260 0.82 22.85 14.63
CA ASN A 260 1.93 23.73 14.99
C ASN A 260 3.28 22.97 14.94
N GLN A 261 3.28 21.74 15.41
CA GLN A 261 4.44 20.85 15.31
C GLN A 261 4.77 20.54 13.85
N TYR A 262 3.75 20.26 13.04
CA TYR A 262 3.91 20.07 11.59
C TYR A 262 4.57 21.28 10.93
N LYS A 263 4.07 22.50 11.20
CA LYS A 263 4.63 23.74 10.64
C LYS A 263 6.10 23.93 11.04
N LYS A 264 6.43 23.72 12.32
CA LYS A 264 7.82 23.82 12.80
C LYS A 264 8.75 22.80 12.11
N LEU A 265 8.29 21.57 11.92
CA LEU A 265 9.07 20.55 11.22
C LEU A 265 9.22 20.88 9.73
N MET A 266 8.19 21.38 9.07
CA MET A 266 8.26 21.83 7.69
C MET A 266 9.27 22.98 7.50
N ASP A 267 9.32 23.91 8.48
CA ASP A 267 10.30 24.99 8.46
C ASP A 267 11.75 24.50 8.62
N SER A 268 11.95 23.33 9.25
CA SER A 268 13.25 22.68 9.39
C SER A 268 13.68 21.84 8.20
N MET A 269 12.72 21.53 7.29
CA MET A 269 13.03 20.77 6.08
C MET A 269 13.79 21.62 5.05
N PRO A 270 14.73 21.05 4.30
CA PRO A 270 15.40 21.75 3.20
C PRO A 270 14.36 22.21 2.16
N LYS A 271 14.44 23.48 1.73
CA LYS A 271 13.53 24.06 0.74
C LYS A 271 13.62 23.39 -0.64
N SER A 272 14.78 22.84 -0.95
CA SER A 272 15.04 22.10 -2.19
C SER A 272 16.19 21.12 -1.96
N ILE A 273 16.16 20.01 -2.66
CA ILE A 273 17.23 19.01 -2.67
C ILE A 273 17.71 18.88 -4.10
N ASP A 274 19.01 19.04 -4.30
CA ASP A 274 19.65 18.85 -5.60
C ASP A 274 19.98 17.37 -5.80
N TRP A 275 19.02 16.60 -6.29
CA TRP A 275 19.14 15.17 -6.52
C TRP A 275 20.22 14.78 -7.53
N SER A 276 20.69 15.72 -8.37
CA SER A 276 21.80 15.44 -9.31
C SER A 276 23.11 15.10 -8.59
N LYS A 277 23.27 15.55 -7.34
CA LYS A 277 24.45 15.25 -6.51
C LYS A 277 24.45 13.85 -5.90
N LEU A 278 23.31 13.12 -5.94
CA LEU A 278 23.25 11.76 -5.40
C LEU A 278 24.30 10.85 -6.06
N GLN A 279 24.52 10.97 -7.37
CA GLN A 279 25.52 10.20 -8.10
C GLN A 279 26.96 10.39 -7.57
N ASP A 280 27.25 11.50 -6.88
CA ASP A 280 28.58 11.73 -6.29
C ASP A 280 28.82 10.83 -5.06
N PHE A 281 27.74 10.37 -4.43
CA PHE A 281 27.74 9.45 -3.29
C PHE A 281 27.68 7.99 -3.72
N GLU A 282 27.08 7.69 -4.88
CA GLU A 282 26.90 6.33 -5.41
C GLU A 282 28.14 5.77 -6.13
N LYS A 283 29.34 6.14 -5.69
CA LYS A 283 30.61 5.67 -6.31
C LYS A 283 30.93 4.22 -5.98
N GLU A 284 30.56 3.78 -4.78
CA GLU A 284 30.75 2.42 -4.28
C GLU A 284 29.54 2.01 -3.46
N ASP A 285 29.01 0.81 -3.71
CA ASP A 285 27.96 0.22 -2.88
C ASP A 285 28.60 -0.46 -1.66
N THR A 286 28.55 0.21 -0.52
CA THR A 286 29.07 -0.29 0.76
C THR A 286 27.96 -0.75 1.69
N THR A 287 26.71 -0.84 1.21
CA THR A 287 25.57 -1.26 2.01
C THR A 287 25.70 -2.71 2.45
N SER A 288 25.65 -2.96 3.74
CA SER A 288 25.54 -4.29 4.32
C SER A 288 24.12 -4.50 4.81
N GLY A 289 23.25 -4.86 3.85
CA GLY A 289 22.01 -5.57 4.07
C GLY A 289 21.02 -5.05 5.10
N SER A 290 20.64 -3.77 5.11
CA SER A 290 19.37 -3.40 5.76
C SER A 290 18.22 -3.67 4.80
N LYS A 291 17.67 -4.87 4.85
CA LYS A 291 16.45 -5.21 4.11
C LYS A 291 15.25 -4.81 4.98
N GLU A 292 14.71 -3.62 4.79
CA GLU A 292 13.38 -3.31 5.30
C GLU A 292 12.34 -4.06 4.46
N LEU A 293 11.63 -4.99 5.08
CA LEU A 293 10.37 -5.47 4.52
C LEU A 293 9.34 -4.35 4.67
N ALA A 294 8.72 -3.96 3.56
CA ALA A 294 7.62 -3.01 3.54
C ALA A 294 6.37 -3.65 4.15
N CYS A 295 6.29 -3.69 5.48
CA CYS A 295 5.10 -4.07 6.21
C CYS A 295 4.46 -2.83 6.82
N THR A 296 3.27 -2.49 6.39
CA THR A 296 2.49 -1.35 6.81
C THR A 296 1.59 -1.63 7.99
N ALA A 297 1.95 -2.38 8.95
CA ALA A 297 1.26 -2.41 10.23
C ALA A 297 2.11 -3.20 11.22
N GLY A 298 2.76 -2.50 12.10
CA GLY A 298 3.31 -3.01 13.34
C GLY A 298 4.21 -4.24 13.20
N ALA A 299 5.51 -4.03 13.41
CA ALA A 299 6.51 -5.05 13.70
C ALA A 299 6.61 -6.23 12.70
N CYS A 300 7.36 -6.04 11.62
CA CYS A 300 8.12 -7.14 11.04
C CYS A 300 9.59 -6.89 11.38
N GLU A 301 10.09 -7.55 12.40
CA GLU A 301 11.52 -7.71 12.61
C GLU A 301 12.04 -8.72 11.59
N ILE A 302 12.99 -8.32 10.77
CA ILE A 302 13.83 -9.28 10.06
C ILE A 302 14.87 -9.75 11.06
N VAL A 303 14.78 -11.00 11.43
CA VAL A 303 15.91 -11.68 12.09
C VAL A 303 16.92 -11.96 10.99
N ASP A 304 18.11 -11.36 11.08
CA ASP A 304 19.24 -11.71 10.23
C ASP A 304 19.50 -13.22 10.41
N ILE A 305 19.23 -13.99 9.36
CA ILE A 305 19.73 -15.36 9.29
C ILE A 305 21.21 -15.19 8.91
N GLU A 306 22.08 -15.22 9.90
CA GLU A 306 23.50 -15.39 9.65
C GLU A 306 23.67 -16.69 8.84
N ALA A 307 24.23 -16.55 7.66
CA ALA A 307 24.62 -17.68 6.85
C ALA A 307 25.77 -18.39 7.59
N SER A 308 25.45 -19.55 8.17
CA SER A 308 26.41 -20.54 8.69
C SER A 308 27.07 -21.29 7.55
#